data_2443761bb35841374aa4bb52d9a1732a
#
_entry.id   2443761bb35841374aa4bb52d9a1732a
#
_cell.length_a   1.000
_cell.length_b   1.000
_cell.length_c   1.000
_cell.angle_alpha   90.00
_cell.angle_beta   90.00
_cell.angle_gamma   90.00
#
_symmetry.space_group_name_H-M   'P 1'
#
loop_
_entity.id
_entity.type
_entity.pdbx_description
1 polymer ?
#
loop_
_entity_poly.entity_id
_entity_poly.type
_entity_poly.pdbx_seq_one_letter_code
_entity_poly.pdbx_strand_id
1 'polypeptide(L)'
;MFTEGVYLSQVWMGSQISQKFLPSKIRPLTAHIKFTENCQAKCISCDYWKSRWEDSMDTARAIRLVNEVGEAGIRNLRFTGGEPFLRRDFFEILKQSNTAPFKRIVVQTNGLLVKKLHKEINDSPITKIALSLDGMKETNDQVRGIKGYFDLGIEGLKLLRGKEIAISVTPNRMSAKELTALGEMADSVGANIEINILSRSLSFFKNADLEALWPGKSDVVEIAKFVRDKLKRPAYETDYMTQYFNNEAIEEPACVLGYLQVFVLSNGDVLTGCYPLKPVGNILTNSLAEVLASDAYVQQAEAMVRRECPGCTCGIESSLAMKHAASSAMFELSRLTHRPPSGEKAALEAAAHS
;
A
#
# COMPACT_ATOMS: atom_id res chain seq x y z
N MET A 1 -28.29 6.84 -6.07
CA MET A 1 -27.14 6.24 -5.36
C MET A 1 -26.01 6.13 -6.38
N PHE A 2 -24.95 6.94 -6.29
CA PHE A 2 -23.79 6.83 -7.18
C PHE A 2 -23.07 5.52 -6.85
N THR A 3 -22.99 4.64 -7.83
CA THR A 3 -22.21 3.40 -7.67
C THR A 3 -20.71 3.71 -7.76
N GLU A 4 -19.89 2.88 -7.12
CA GLU A 4 -18.43 2.96 -7.20
C GLU A 4 -17.94 3.02 -8.66
N GLY A 5 -18.57 2.25 -9.57
CA GLY A 5 -18.25 2.26 -11.00
C GLY A 5 -18.48 3.63 -11.67
N VAL A 6 -19.53 4.36 -11.32
CA VAL A 6 -19.78 5.71 -11.84
C VAL A 6 -18.69 6.67 -11.36
N TYR A 7 -18.32 6.60 -10.08
CA TYR A 7 -17.24 7.41 -9.54
C TYR A 7 -15.90 7.18 -10.25
N LEU A 8 -15.54 5.91 -10.42
CA LEU A 8 -14.29 5.53 -11.11
C LEU A 8 -14.29 5.95 -12.58
N SER A 9 -15.46 5.86 -13.25
CA SER A 9 -15.61 6.37 -14.63
C SER A 9 -15.39 7.88 -14.71
N GLN A 10 -15.89 8.65 -13.74
CA GLN A 10 -15.63 10.09 -13.67
C GLN A 10 -14.16 10.41 -13.43
N VAL A 11 -13.49 9.70 -12.52
CA VAL A 11 -12.05 9.85 -12.27
C VAL A 11 -11.27 9.52 -13.54
N TRP A 12 -11.62 8.44 -14.24
CA TRP A 12 -11.00 8.08 -15.52
C TRP A 12 -11.19 9.17 -16.57
N MET A 13 -12.44 9.59 -16.86
CA MET A 13 -12.71 10.63 -17.83
C MET A 13 -12.00 11.94 -17.48
N GLY A 14 -12.00 12.30 -16.19
CA GLY A 14 -11.35 13.50 -15.69
C GLY A 14 -9.82 13.49 -15.88
N SER A 15 -9.21 12.33 -15.73
CA SER A 15 -7.76 12.18 -15.86
C SER A 15 -7.27 12.01 -17.31
N GLN A 16 -8.10 11.42 -18.21
CA GLN A 16 -7.69 11.08 -19.57
C GLN A 16 -8.28 12.00 -20.65
N ILE A 17 -9.45 12.61 -20.40
CA ILE A 17 -10.16 13.40 -21.41
C ILE A 17 -10.19 14.89 -21.04
N SER A 18 -10.80 15.21 -19.90
CA SER A 18 -10.90 16.60 -19.43
C SER A 18 -11.24 16.63 -17.94
N GLN A 19 -10.54 17.48 -17.18
CA GLN A 19 -10.75 17.65 -15.73
C GLN A 19 -12.20 18.08 -15.38
N LYS A 20 -12.95 18.62 -16.31
CA LYS A 20 -14.39 18.93 -16.13
C LYS A 20 -15.23 17.71 -15.75
N PHE A 21 -14.75 16.50 -16.05
CA PHE A 21 -15.41 15.24 -15.69
C PHE A 21 -15.01 14.72 -14.28
N LEU A 22 -14.02 15.33 -13.63
CA LEU A 22 -13.63 14.92 -12.28
C LEU A 22 -14.84 15.06 -11.33
N PRO A 23 -15.02 14.10 -10.38
CA PRO A 23 -16.11 14.17 -9.46
C PRO A 23 -15.95 15.37 -8.51
N SER A 24 -17.00 16.16 -8.34
CA SER A 24 -17.01 17.29 -7.41
C SER A 24 -16.97 16.87 -5.94
N LYS A 25 -17.37 15.63 -5.63
CA LYS A 25 -17.28 15.04 -4.30
C LYS A 25 -16.28 13.90 -4.32
N ILE A 26 -15.18 14.09 -3.61
CA ILE A 26 -14.14 13.06 -3.50
C ILE A 26 -14.58 11.96 -2.54
N ARG A 27 -14.43 10.69 -2.98
CA ARG A 27 -14.80 9.49 -2.25
C ARG A 27 -13.67 8.46 -2.37
N PRO A 28 -12.63 8.56 -1.56
CA PRO A 28 -11.52 7.60 -1.62
C PRO A 28 -12.02 6.17 -1.42
N LEU A 29 -11.39 5.22 -2.10
CA LEU A 29 -11.68 3.79 -1.95
C LEU A 29 -10.90 3.17 -0.80
N THR A 30 -9.74 3.77 -0.49
CA THR A 30 -8.81 3.26 0.52
C THR A 30 -8.39 4.37 1.47
N ALA A 31 -8.43 4.09 2.77
CA ALA A 31 -7.77 4.91 3.77
C ALA A 31 -6.51 4.21 4.28
N HIS A 32 -5.40 4.91 4.24
CA HIS A 32 -4.16 4.50 4.86
C HIS A 32 -4.00 5.23 6.19
N ILE A 33 -3.93 4.49 7.29
CA ILE A 33 -3.80 5.06 8.62
C ILE A 33 -2.46 4.64 9.21
N LYS A 34 -1.71 5.63 9.68
CA LYS A 34 -0.54 5.44 10.51
C LYS A 34 -0.91 5.78 11.95
N PHE A 35 -1.07 4.78 12.78
CA PHE A 35 -1.32 5.02 14.20
C PHE A 35 -0.05 5.31 14.98
N THR A 36 1.12 4.96 14.43
CA THR A 36 2.42 5.25 15.02
C THR A 36 3.49 5.35 13.93
N GLU A 37 4.48 6.20 14.14
CA GLU A 37 5.68 6.28 13.32
C GLU A 37 6.84 5.49 13.95
N ASN A 38 6.67 4.95 15.17
CA ASN A 38 7.70 4.16 15.84
C ASN A 38 7.90 2.81 15.14
N CYS A 39 9.15 2.39 14.99
CA CYS A 39 9.52 1.13 14.38
C CYS A 39 10.77 0.55 15.05
N GLN A 40 10.80 -0.78 15.24
CA GLN A 40 11.97 -1.48 15.74
C GLN A 40 12.91 -1.98 14.64
N ALA A 41 12.43 -2.06 13.38
CA ALA A 41 13.28 -2.40 12.25
C ALA A 41 14.19 -1.21 11.87
N LYS A 42 15.42 -1.52 11.41
CA LYS A 42 16.46 -0.52 11.08
C LYS A 42 16.79 -0.55 9.59
N CYS A 43 15.73 -0.51 8.76
CA CYS A 43 15.86 -0.63 7.31
C CYS A 43 16.79 0.43 6.71
N ILE A 44 17.60 0.02 5.73
CA ILE A 44 18.52 0.93 5.01
C ILE A 44 17.73 2.05 4.30
N SER A 45 16.57 1.71 3.73
CA SER A 45 15.72 2.63 2.95
C SER A 45 14.80 3.52 3.79
N CYS A 46 14.87 3.47 5.13
CA CYS A 46 13.87 4.11 5.98
C CYS A 46 14.49 4.72 7.23
N ASP A 47 14.15 5.97 7.55
CA ASP A 47 14.68 6.70 8.69
C ASP A 47 13.71 6.81 9.88
N TYR A 48 12.52 6.23 9.82
CA TYR A 48 11.56 6.31 10.93
C TYR A 48 12.12 5.79 12.25
N TRP A 49 12.92 4.74 12.22
CA TRP A 49 13.55 4.15 13.40
C TRP A 49 14.61 5.03 14.06
N LYS A 50 15.13 6.06 13.37
CA LYS A 50 16.15 6.99 13.89
C LYS A 50 15.58 8.01 14.87
N SER A 51 14.26 8.19 14.89
CA SER A 51 13.57 9.14 15.74
C SER A 51 12.56 8.42 16.64
N ARG A 52 12.31 8.99 17.81
CA ARG A 52 11.15 8.60 18.62
C ARG A 52 10.01 9.55 18.28
N TRP A 53 8.86 8.98 17.99
CA TRP A 53 7.67 9.71 17.62
C TRP A 53 6.67 9.66 18.77
N GLU A 54 6.06 10.80 19.08
CA GLU A 54 4.92 10.86 19.98
C GLU A 54 3.65 10.64 19.15
N ASP A 55 2.89 9.62 19.54
CA ASP A 55 1.60 9.34 18.90
C ASP A 55 0.57 10.32 19.46
N SER A 56 0.17 11.32 18.69
CA SER A 56 -0.72 12.39 19.12
C SER A 56 -2.19 11.96 19.21
N MET A 57 -2.53 10.83 18.59
CA MET A 57 -3.89 10.32 18.55
C MET A 57 -4.11 9.33 19.71
N ASP A 58 -4.97 9.70 20.67
CA ASP A 58 -5.38 8.79 21.74
C ASP A 58 -6.30 7.66 21.21
N THR A 59 -6.57 6.67 22.06
CA THR A 59 -7.41 5.52 21.72
C THR A 59 -8.80 5.94 21.26
N ALA A 60 -9.42 6.89 21.96
CA ALA A 60 -10.78 7.34 21.65
C ALA A 60 -10.83 8.03 20.27
N ARG A 61 -9.84 8.88 19.94
CA ARG A 61 -9.75 9.52 18.63
C ARG A 61 -9.47 8.52 17.52
N ALA A 62 -8.64 7.52 17.79
CA ALA A 62 -8.34 6.45 16.84
C ALA A 62 -9.60 5.61 16.50
N ILE A 63 -10.40 5.26 17.50
CA ILE A 63 -11.70 4.58 17.31
C ILE A 63 -12.64 5.45 16.47
N ARG A 64 -12.77 6.74 16.81
CA ARG A 64 -13.60 7.68 16.03
C ARG A 64 -13.12 7.77 14.58
N LEU A 65 -11.80 7.83 14.34
CA LEU A 65 -11.27 7.87 12.98
C LEU A 65 -11.67 6.64 12.15
N VAL A 66 -11.56 5.44 12.71
CA VAL A 66 -11.98 4.20 12.02
C VAL A 66 -13.46 4.26 11.66
N ASN A 67 -14.32 4.75 12.58
CA ASN A 67 -15.75 4.91 12.34
C ASN A 67 -16.01 5.95 11.23
N GLU A 68 -15.37 7.13 11.30
CA GLU A 68 -15.47 8.20 10.30
C GLU A 68 -15.05 7.71 8.89
N VAL A 69 -14.02 6.86 8.79
CA VAL A 69 -13.61 6.25 7.53
C VAL A 69 -14.72 5.38 6.95
N GLY A 70 -15.37 4.56 7.77
CA GLY A 70 -16.51 3.73 7.36
C GLY A 70 -17.72 4.56 6.94
N GLU A 71 -18.05 5.61 7.71
CA GLU A 71 -19.14 6.57 7.46
C GLU A 71 -18.92 7.37 6.18
N ALA A 72 -17.66 7.72 5.86
CA ALA A 72 -17.30 8.34 4.59
C ALA A 72 -17.50 7.41 3.38
N GLY A 73 -17.86 6.15 3.60
CA GLY A 73 -18.10 5.16 2.55
C GLY A 73 -16.82 4.48 2.04
N ILE A 74 -15.69 4.71 2.67
CA ILE A 74 -14.42 4.06 2.33
C ILE A 74 -14.48 2.59 2.74
N ARG A 75 -14.12 1.69 1.83
CA ARG A 75 -14.29 0.24 2.02
C ARG A 75 -13.00 -0.53 2.28
N ASN A 76 -11.86 0.08 2.01
CA ASN A 76 -10.57 -0.54 2.24
C ASN A 76 -9.80 0.26 3.28
N LEU A 77 -9.44 -0.40 4.38
CA LEU A 77 -8.67 0.17 5.46
C LEU A 77 -7.28 -0.47 5.46
N ARG A 78 -6.23 0.35 5.42
CA ARG A 78 -4.86 -0.13 5.47
C ARG A 78 -4.12 0.54 6.62
N PHE A 79 -3.62 -0.27 7.53
CA PHE A 79 -2.74 0.17 8.61
C PHE A 79 -1.28 0.01 8.20
N THR A 80 -0.52 1.07 8.36
CA THR A 80 0.90 1.16 8.07
C THR A 80 1.55 2.10 9.09
N GLY A 81 2.71 2.66 8.80
CA GLY A 81 3.39 3.62 9.67
C GLY A 81 4.84 3.26 9.86
N GLY A 82 5.33 3.33 11.08
CA GLY A 82 6.49 2.60 11.53
C GLY A 82 6.15 1.12 11.57
N GLU A 83 5.78 0.61 12.75
CA GLU A 83 5.23 -0.74 12.89
C GLU A 83 3.87 -0.67 13.60
N PRO A 84 2.75 -0.97 12.94
CA PRO A 84 1.42 -0.84 13.53
C PRO A 84 1.23 -1.63 14.83
N PHE A 85 1.82 -2.81 14.91
CA PHE A 85 1.71 -3.68 16.08
C PHE A 85 2.55 -3.23 17.31
N LEU A 86 3.34 -2.17 17.18
CA LEU A 86 3.96 -1.53 18.34
C LEU A 86 2.96 -0.68 19.15
N ARG A 87 1.88 -0.25 18.52
CA ARG A 87 0.82 0.48 19.20
C ARG A 87 0.05 -0.47 20.11
N ARG A 88 0.12 -0.24 21.44
CA ARG A 88 -0.38 -1.19 22.46
C ARG A 88 -1.89 -1.41 22.41
N ASP A 89 -2.66 -0.37 22.08
CA ASP A 89 -4.12 -0.38 22.00
C ASP A 89 -4.64 -0.73 20.58
N PHE A 90 -3.77 -1.18 19.66
CA PHE A 90 -4.15 -1.45 18.26
C PHE A 90 -5.35 -2.41 18.14
N PHE A 91 -5.33 -3.53 18.84
CA PHE A 91 -6.43 -4.50 18.80
C PHE A 91 -7.67 -4.01 19.54
N GLU A 92 -7.51 -3.22 20.60
CA GLU A 92 -8.61 -2.56 21.31
C GLU A 92 -9.32 -1.58 20.38
N ILE A 93 -8.59 -0.75 19.65
CA ILE A 93 -9.14 0.16 18.64
C ILE A 93 -9.98 -0.61 17.63
N LEU A 94 -9.46 -1.69 17.06
CA LEU A 94 -10.21 -2.50 16.07
C LEU A 94 -11.44 -3.16 16.68
N LYS A 95 -11.37 -3.63 17.91
CA LYS A 95 -12.48 -4.29 18.62
C LYS A 95 -13.61 -3.31 18.93
N GLN A 96 -13.29 -2.07 19.29
CA GLN A 96 -14.27 -1.05 19.67
C GLN A 96 -14.79 -0.24 18.48
N SER A 97 -14.14 -0.33 17.32
CA SER A 97 -14.60 0.35 16.11
C SER A 97 -15.66 -0.45 15.36
N ASN A 98 -16.54 0.25 14.64
CA ASN A 98 -17.42 -0.39 13.68
C ASN A 98 -16.65 -0.80 12.42
N THR A 99 -16.24 -2.05 12.34
CA THR A 99 -15.47 -2.59 11.20
C THR A 99 -16.35 -3.23 10.12
N ALA A 100 -17.64 -3.37 10.33
CA ALA A 100 -18.60 -3.99 9.40
C ALA A 100 -18.63 -3.35 7.99
N PRO A 101 -18.44 -2.02 7.81
CA PRO A 101 -18.40 -1.40 6.49
C PRO A 101 -17.22 -1.84 5.62
N PHE A 102 -16.12 -2.32 6.22
CA PHE A 102 -14.88 -2.58 5.46
C PHE A 102 -14.91 -3.94 4.76
N LYS A 103 -14.63 -3.93 3.46
CA LYS A 103 -14.39 -5.14 2.67
C LYS A 103 -13.01 -5.72 2.94
N ARG A 104 -12.03 -4.85 3.19
CA ARG A 104 -10.64 -5.21 3.46
C ARG A 104 -10.08 -4.39 4.61
N ILE A 105 -9.47 -5.08 5.56
CA ILE A 105 -8.66 -4.49 6.62
C ILE A 105 -7.27 -5.11 6.50
N VAL A 106 -6.32 -4.33 6.01
CA VAL A 106 -4.96 -4.76 5.71
C VAL A 106 -4.00 -4.18 6.74
N VAL A 107 -3.11 -5.00 7.27
CA VAL A 107 -1.99 -4.52 8.09
C VAL A 107 -0.69 -4.80 7.35
N GLN A 108 0.05 -3.74 7.05
CA GLN A 108 1.41 -3.84 6.56
C GLN A 108 2.37 -3.83 7.74
N THR A 109 3.12 -4.89 7.91
CA THR A 109 3.96 -5.12 9.08
C THR A 109 5.37 -5.56 8.69
N ASN A 110 6.32 -5.24 9.54
CA ASN A 110 7.66 -5.82 9.45
C ASN A 110 7.71 -7.28 9.94
N GLY A 111 6.65 -7.80 10.55
CA GLY A 111 6.50 -9.21 10.92
C GLY A 111 7.14 -9.64 12.23
N LEU A 112 7.98 -8.81 12.85
CA LEU A 112 8.69 -9.19 14.08
C LEU A 112 7.75 -9.53 15.26
N LEU A 113 6.55 -8.99 15.26
CA LEU A 113 5.56 -9.22 16.31
C LEU A 113 4.46 -10.23 15.90
N VAL A 114 4.39 -10.63 14.64
CA VAL A 114 3.32 -11.50 14.14
C VAL A 114 3.28 -12.84 14.87
N LYS A 115 4.45 -13.49 15.10
CA LYS A 115 4.52 -14.74 15.86
C LYS A 115 3.99 -14.58 17.28
N LYS A 116 4.30 -13.47 17.94
CA LYS A 116 3.85 -13.19 19.32
C LYS A 116 2.35 -12.89 19.38
N LEU A 117 1.83 -12.17 18.38
CA LEU A 117 0.46 -11.63 18.36
C LEU A 117 -0.48 -12.45 17.46
N HIS A 118 -0.10 -13.67 17.05
CA HIS A 118 -0.87 -14.45 16.08
C HIS A 118 -2.30 -14.75 16.53
N LYS A 119 -2.54 -14.93 17.84
CA LYS A 119 -3.88 -15.18 18.38
C LYS A 119 -4.77 -13.96 18.22
N GLU A 120 -4.28 -12.80 18.67
CA GLU A 120 -4.98 -11.51 18.54
C GLU A 120 -5.24 -11.17 17.07
N ILE A 121 -4.27 -11.43 16.19
CA ILE A 121 -4.44 -11.24 14.75
C ILE A 121 -5.55 -12.17 14.21
N ASN A 122 -5.52 -13.45 14.57
CA ASN A 122 -6.52 -14.42 14.11
C ASN A 122 -7.94 -14.05 14.58
N ASP A 123 -8.08 -13.56 15.80
CA ASP A 123 -9.37 -13.18 16.42
C ASP A 123 -9.87 -11.78 15.99
N SER A 124 -9.02 -11.00 15.33
CA SER A 124 -9.35 -9.63 14.89
C SER A 124 -10.10 -9.59 13.57
N PRO A 125 -10.73 -8.44 13.22
CA PRO A 125 -11.35 -8.23 11.91
C PRO A 125 -10.35 -8.01 10.77
N ILE A 126 -9.06 -8.12 10.99
CA ILE A 126 -8.04 -8.03 9.94
C ILE A 126 -8.32 -9.10 8.89
N THR A 127 -8.33 -8.70 7.63
CA THR A 127 -8.58 -9.62 6.50
C THR A 127 -7.28 -10.06 5.83
N LYS A 128 -6.22 -9.21 5.94
CA LYS A 128 -4.95 -9.45 5.25
C LYS A 128 -3.76 -8.97 6.07
N ILE A 129 -2.71 -9.78 6.09
CA ILE A 129 -1.38 -9.40 6.57
C ILE A 129 -0.45 -9.27 5.36
N ALA A 130 0.16 -8.10 5.19
CA ALA A 130 1.21 -7.86 4.21
C ALA A 130 2.56 -7.78 4.94
N LEU A 131 3.32 -8.87 4.89
CA LEU A 131 4.65 -8.96 5.49
C LEU A 131 5.68 -8.32 4.57
N SER A 132 6.45 -7.40 5.09
CA SER A 132 7.52 -6.72 4.34
C SER A 132 8.79 -7.57 4.30
N LEU A 133 9.12 -8.16 3.15
CA LEU A 133 10.39 -8.87 2.91
C LEU A 133 11.00 -8.37 1.60
N ASP A 134 12.29 -8.02 1.60
CA ASP A 134 12.98 -7.45 0.45
C ASP A 134 14.02 -8.39 -0.19
N GLY A 135 14.09 -9.63 0.21
CA GLY A 135 14.98 -10.65 -0.32
C GLY A 135 14.90 -11.94 0.48
N MET A 136 15.78 -12.89 0.20
CA MET A 136 15.94 -14.09 1.01
C MET A 136 16.63 -13.74 2.35
N LYS A 137 16.76 -14.71 3.23
CA LYS A 137 17.13 -14.55 4.63
C LYS A 137 18.25 -13.54 4.89
N GLU A 138 19.45 -13.76 4.34
CA GLU A 138 20.63 -12.93 4.60
C GLU A 138 20.44 -11.52 4.03
N THR A 139 19.97 -11.42 2.81
CA THR A 139 19.71 -10.14 2.13
C THR A 139 18.60 -9.37 2.85
N ASN A 140 17.51 -10.04 3.21
CA ASN A 140 16.41 -9.41 3.93
C ASN A 140 16.86 -8.87 5.28
N ASP A 141 17.57 -9.67 6.07
CA ASP A 141 18.06 -9.27 7.39
C ASP A 141 19.03 -8.08 7.31
N GLN A 142 19.85 -8.03 6.25
CA GLN A 142 20.73 -6.90 5.97
C GLN A 142 19.94 -5.65 5.58
N VAL A 143 19.01 -5.74 4.63
CA VAL A 143 18.20 -4.60 4.16
C VAL A 143 17.31 -4.06 5.27
N ARG A 144 16.73 -4.93 6.10
CA ARG A 144 15.84 -4.59 7.21
C ARG A 144 16.56 -4.27 8.52
N GLY A 145 17.88 -4.53 8.58
CA GLY A 145 18.77 -4.16 9.68
C GLY A 145 18.57 -4.93 10.97
N ILE A 146 18.00 -6.14 10.91
CA ILE A 146 17.79 -7.02 12.06
C ILE A 146 18.06 -8.47 11.69
N LYS A 147 19.02 -9.10 12.36
CA LYS A 147 19.32 -10.53 12.20
C LYS A 147 18.15 -11.40 12.70
N GLY A 148 17.77 -12.39 11.89
CA GLY A 148 16.66 -13.31 12.20
C GLY A 148 15.27 -12.75 11.85
N TYR A 149 15.21 -11.59 11.23
CA TYR A 149 13.96 -10.95 10.80
C TYR A 149 13.16 -11.85 9.86
N PHE A 150 13.81 -12.41 8.83
CA PHE A 150 13.19 -13.27 7.83
C PHE A 150 12.50 -14.48 8.49
N ASP A 151 13.25 -15.23 9.31
CA ASP A 151 12.74 -16.44 9.97
C ASP A 151 11.55 -16.13 10.88
N LEU A 152 11.65 -15.07 11.71
CA LEU A 152 10.57 -14.67 12.61
C LEU A 152 9.30 -14.29 11.85
N GLY A 153 9.44 -13.58 10.72
CA GLY A 153 8.33 -13.22 9.86
C GLY A 153 7.63 -14.46 9.27
N ILE A 154 8.40 -15.37 8.67
CA ILE A 154 7.87 -16.60 8.07
C ILE A 154 7.24 -17.52 9.12
N GLU A 155 7.86 -17.69 10.28
CA GLU A 155 7.29 -18.47 11.39
C GLU A 155 5.96 -17.86 11.86
N GLY A 156 5.89 -16.53 11.93
CA GLY A 156 4.67 -15.81 12.29
C GLY A 156 3.55 -16.05 11.28
N LEU A 157 3.83 -15.96 9.97
CA LEU A 157 2.83 -16.21 8.93
C LEU A 157 2.22 -17.61 9.00
N LYS A 158 3.02 -18.63 9.30
CA LYS A 158 2.56 -20.02 9.42
C LYS A 158 1.53 -20.25 10.54
N LEU A 159 1.44 -19.33 11.50
CA LEU A 159 0.49 -19.39 12.61
C LEU A 159 -0.84 -18.68 12.31
N LEU A 160 -0.90 -17.91 11.22
CA LEU A 160 -2.12 -17.18 10.85
C LEU A 160 -3.17 -18.12 10.27
N ARG A 161 -4.42 -17.86 10.59
CA ARG A 161 -5.58 -18.63 10.13
C ARG A 161 -6.66 -17.68 9.64
N GLY A 162 -7.30 -18.04 8.51
CA GLY A 162 -8.40 -17.25 7.95
C GLY A 162 -8.00 -15.85 7.46
N LYS A 163 -6.71 -15.59 7.24
CA LYS A 163 -6.18 -14.34 6.75
C LYS A 163 -5.57 -14.54 5.36
N GLU A 164 -5.82 -13.58 4.47
CA GLU A 164 -5.01 -13.46 3.26
C GLU A 164 -3.58 -13.05 3.66
N ILE A 165 -2.60 -13.66 3.03
CA ILE A 165 -1.19 -13.38 3.29
C ILE A 165 -0.55 -12.81 2.03
N ALA A 166 0.20 -11.73 2.17
CA ALA A 166 1.06 -11.21 1.11
C ALA A 166 2.48 -10.98 1.62
N ILE A 167 3.44 -11.19 0.75
CA ILE A 167 4.81 -10.71 0.88
C ILE A 167 4.90 -9.39 0.11
N SER A 168 5.14 -8.30 0.82
CA SER A 168 5.31 -6.97 0.24
C SER A 168 6.79 -6.71 0.01
N VAL A 169 7.20 -6.66 -1.26
CA VAL A 169 8.59 -6.57 -1.69
C VAL A 169 8.87 -5.22 -2.30
N THR A 170 9.99 -4.61 -1.93
CA THR A 170 10.59 -3.47 -2.66
C THR A 170 11.86 -3.95 -3.33
N PRO A 171 11.79 -4.40 -4.61
CA PRO A 171 12.94 -4.91 -5.33
C PRO A 171 14.06 -3.86 -5.39
N ASN A 172 15.28 -4.31 -5.13
CA ASN A 172 16.44 -3.44 -5.05
C ASN A 172 17.70 -4.19 -5.54
N ARG A 173 18.84 -3.48 -5.63
CA ARG A 173 20.11 -4.05 -6.08
C ARG A 173 20.51 -5.32 -5.33
N MET A 174 20.25 -5.36 -4.02
CA MET A 174 20.68 -6.50 -3.19
C MET A 174 19.81 -7.73 -3.40
N SER A 175 18.53 -7.55 -3.73
CA SER A 175 17.55 -8.63 -3.82
C SER A 175 17.15 -9.05 -5.24
N ALA A 176 17.57 -8.31 -6.27
CA ALA A 176 17.11 -8.53 -7.65
C ALA A 176 17.25 -9.98 -8.11
N LYS A 177 18.39 -10.64 -7.81
CA LYS A 177 18.67 -12.02 -8.19
C LYS A 177 17.93 -13.07 -7.34
N GLU A 178 17.36 -12.67 -6.21
CA GLU A 178 16.68 -13.57 -5.27
C GLU A 178 15.16 -13.59 -5.43
N LEU A 179 14.60 -12.71 -6.28
CA LEU A 179 13.15 -12.53 -6.41
C LEU A 179 12.42 -13.81 -6.82
N THR A 180 13.03 -14.65 -7.67
CA THR A 180 12.44 -15.95 -8.06
C THR A 180 12.36 -16.88 -6.85
N ALA A 181 13.44 -17.02 -6.08
CA ALA A 181 13.45 -17.85 -4.87
C ALA A 181 12.48 -17.30 -3.80
N LEU A 182 12.39 -15.97 -3.67
CA LEU A 182 11.41 -15.33 -2.79
C LEU A 182 9.96 -15.63 -3.24
N GLY A 183 9.72 -15.67 -4.56
CA GLY A 183 8.44 -16.07 -5.14
C GLY A 183 8.06 -17.49 -4.82
N GLU A 184 9.00 -18.44 -4.96
CA GLU A 184 8.80 -19.85 -4.61
C GLU A 184 8.55 -20.03 -3.11
N MET A 185 9.29 -19.32 -2.28
CA MET A 185 9.07 -19.32 -0.83
C MET A 185 7.67 -18.77 -0.49
N ALA A 186 7.24 -17.67 -1.12
CA ALA A 186 5.90 -17.12 -0.92
C ALA A 186 4.81 -18.15 -1.27
N ASP A 187 4.94 -18.85 -2.41
CA ASP A 187 4.02 -19.92 -2.80
C ASP A 187 3.98 -21.05 -1.74
N SER A 188 5.13 -21.41 -1.18
CA SER A 188 5.23 -22.47 -0.17
C SER A 188 4.50 -22.18 1.12
N VAL A 189 4.27 -20.89 1.42
CA VAL A 189 3.49 -20.45 2.60
C VAL A 189 2.10 -19.93 2.23
N GLY A 190 1.67 -20.09 0.99
CA GLY A 190 0.37 -19.63 0.49
C GLY A 190 0.23 -18.10 0.45
N ALA A 191 1.33 -17.38 0.27
CA ALA A 191 1.35 -15.93 0.22
C ALA A 191 1.40 -15.41 -1.22
N ASN A 192 0.65 -14.33 -1.50
CA ASN A 192 0.80 -13.57 -2.74
C ASN A 192 1.99 -12.60 -2.64
N ILE A 193 2.57 -12.21 -3.77
CA ILE A 193 3.59 -11.15 -3.81
C ILE A 193 2.96 -9.83 -4.26
N GLU A 194 3.24 -8.77 -3.49
CA GLU A 194 2.98 -7.38 -3.84
C GLU A 194 4.30 -6.66 -4.07
N ILE A 195 4.47 -6.04 -5.24
CA ILE A 195 5.66 -5.26 -5.58
C ILE A 195 5.42 -3.79 -5.24
N ASN A 196 6.41 -3.16 -4.61
CA ASN A 196 6.48 -1.70 -4.47
C ASN A 196 7.70 -1.21 -5.24
N ILE A 197 7.56 -0.14 -5.99
CA ILE A 197 8.70 0.47 -6.69
C ILE A 197 9.52 1.29 -5.68
N LEU A 198 10.83 1.04 -5.61
CA LEU A 198 11.74 1.84 -4.80
C LEU A 198 11.70 3.29 -5.28
N SER A 199 11.24 4.21 -4.43
CA SER A 199 11.01 5.61 -4.81
C SER A 199 12.20 6.50 -4.47
N ARG A 200 12.57 7.40 -5.38
CA ARG A 200 13.51 8.50 -5.12
C ARG A 200 12.91 9.67 -4.34
N SER A 201 11.64 9.63 -4.04
CA SER A 201 11.00 10.68 -3.26
C SER A 201 11.50 10.66 -1.81
N LEU A 202 12.39 11.57 -1.49
CA LEU A 202 13.05 11.71 -0.18
C LEU A 202 12.08 12.00 0.97
N SER A 203 10.90 12.54 0.68
CA SER A 203 9.96 12.98 1.70
C SER A 203 9.25 11.83 2.43
N PHE A 204 9.16 10.66 1.81
CA PHE A 204 8.44 9.53 2.37
C PHE A 204 9.23 8.78 3.45
N PHE A 205 10.50 8.52 3.21
CA PHE A 205 11.34 7.71 4.08
C PHE A 205 12.54 8.47 4.66
N LYS A 206 12.72 9.75 4.30
CA LYS A 206 13.92 10.54 4.63
C LYS A 206 15.21 9.77 4.29
N ASN A 207 15.26 9.18 3.12
CA ASN A 207 16.17 8.12 2.72
C ASN A 207 17.63 8.41 3.02
N ALA A 208 18.21 7.57 3.85
CA ALA A 208 19.60 7.68 4.25
C ALA A 208 20.56 7.14 3.19
N ASP A 209 20.23 6.05 2.51
CA ASP A 209 21.15 5.41 1.55
C ASP A 209 20.42 4.68 0.41
N LEU A 210 19.72 5.45 -0.44
CA LEU A 210 19.07 4.90 -1.61
C LEU A 210 20.05 4.38 -2.67
N GLU A 211 21.25 4.97 -2.78
CA GLU A 211 22.23 4.59 -3.79
C GLU A 211 22.71 3.14 -3.58
N ALA A 212 22.85 2.70 -2.32
CA ALA A 212 23.18 1.32 -2.00
C ALA A 212 22.11 0.32 -2.46
N LEU A 213 20.85 0.77 -2.54
CA LEU A 213 19.71 -0.07 -2.92
C LEU A 213 19.28 0.12 -4.38
N TRP A 214 19.73 1.19 -5.06
CA TRP A 214 19.27 1.48 -6.42
C TRP A 214 19.74 0.38 -7.39
N PRO A 215 18.82 -0.25 -8.14
CA PRO A 215 19.16 -1.34 -9.04
C PRO A 215 20.00 -0.84 -10.21
N GLY A 216 21.06 -1.58 -10.56
CA GLY A 216 21.83 -1.39 -11.78
C GLY A 216 21.13 -2.04 -12.98
N LYS A 217 21.64 -1.82 -14.21
CA LYS A 217 21.00 -2.33 -15.44
C LYS A 217 20.72 -3.83 -15.42
N SER A 218 21.66 -4.64 -14.92
CA SER A 218 21.47 -6.09 -14.80
C SER A 218 20.39 -6.46 -13.79
N ASP A 219 20.29 -5.70 -12.69
CA ASP A 219 19.28 -5.93 -11.67
C ASP A 219 17.87 -5.58 -12.19
N VAL A 220 17.78 -4.52 -12.99
CA VAL A 220 16.51 -4.11 -13.64
C VAL A 220 15.99 -5.21 -14.56
N VAL A 221 16.88 -5.89 -15.30
CA VAL A 221 16.50 -7.04 -16.16
C VAL A 221 15.91 -8.17 -15.34
N GLU A 222 16.52 -8.53 -14.20
CA GLU A 222 16.00 -9.60 -13.32
C GLU A 222 14.67 -9.20 -12.69
N ILE A 223 14.55 -7.96 -12.21
CA ILE A 223 13.30 -7.43 -11.63
C ILE A 223 12.17 -7.46 -12.68
N ALA A 224 12.43 -6.94 -13.89
CA ALA A 224 11.46 -6.91 -14.97
C ALA A 224 11.01 -8.32 -15.39
N LYS A 225 11.96 -9.25 -15.48
CA LYS A 225 11.67 -10.66 -15.75
C LYS A 225 10.75 -11.27 -14.68
N PHE A 226 11.06 -11.07 -13.42
CA PHE A 226 10.23 -11.56 -12.31
C PHE A 226 8.82 -10.98 -12.36
N VAL A 227 8.68 -9.67 -12.54
CA VAL A 227 7.37 -8.98 -12.61
C VAL A 227 6.53 -9.49 -13.77
N ARG A 228 7.14 -9.67 -14.95
CA ARG A 228 6.47 -10.18 -16.14
C ARG A 228 6.12 -11.67 -16.03
N ASP A 229 7.10 -12.50 -15.69
CA ASP A 229 7.01 -13.95 -15.84
C ASP A 229 6.36 -14.62 -14.63
N LYS A 230 6.64 -14.17 -13.41
CA LYS A 230 6.07 -14.71 -12.18
C LYS A 230 4.78 -14.01 -11.78
N LEU A 231 4.76 -12.67 -11.77
CA LEU A 231 3.60 -11.92 -11.31
C LEU A 231 2.57 -11.67 -12.42
N LYS A 232 2.92 -11.95 -13.68
CA LYS A 232 2.04 -11.78 -14.85
C LYS A 232 1.46 -10.36 -14.94
N ARG A 233 2.26 -9.36 -14.58
CA ARG A 233 1.85 -7.97 -14.66
C ARG A 233 1.75 -7.49 -16.11
N PRO A 234 0.87 -6.53 -16.41
CA PRO A 234 0.78 -5.93 -17.75
C PRO A 234 2.11 -5.35 -18.22
N ALA A 235 2.40 -5.43 -19.51
CA ALA A 235 3.66 -4.95 -20.09
C ALA A 235 3.95 -3.49 -19.76
N TYR A 236 2.94 -2.61 -19.77
CA TYR A 236 3.09 -1.20 -19.47
C TYR A 236 3.61 -0.92 -18.04
N GLU A 237 3.30 -1.78 -17.06
CA GLU A 237 3.85 -1.66 -15.70
C GLU A 237 5.33 -2.04 -15.68
N THR A 238 5.68 -3.12 -16.38
CA THR A 238 7.07 -3.58 -16.48
C THR A 238 7.92 -2.57 -17.24
N ASP A 239 7.40 -2.01 -18.34
CA ASP A 239 8.08 -1.01 -19.15
C ASP A 239 8.31 0.28 -18.37
N TYR A 240 7.28 0.78 -17.66
CA TYR A 240 7.41 1.94 -16.78
C TYR A 240 8.49 1.73 -15.72
N MET A 241 8.45 0.61 -15.02
CA MET A 241 9.40 0.30 -13.96
C MET A 241 10.84 0.21 -14.51
N THR A 242 11.01 -0.40 -15.69
CA THR A 242 12.30 -0.52 -16.37
C THR A 242 12.87 0.85 -16.74
N GLN A 243 12.07 1.70 -17.38
CA GLN A 243 12.45 3.06 -17.74
C GLN A 243 12.78 3.90 -16.49
N TYR A 244 11.96 3.80 -15.44
CA TYR A 244 12.16 4.50 -14.18
C TYR A 244 13.51 4.15 -13.53
N PHE A 245 13.82 2.88 -13.39
CA PHE A 245 15.08 2.45 -12.79
C PHE A 245 16.30 2.78 -13.65
N ASN A 246 16.17 2.80 -14.96
CA ASN A 246 17.22 3.19 -15.90
C ASN A 246 17.41 4.71 -16.02
N ASN A 247 16.59 5.53 -15.36
CA ASN A 247 16.55 6.99 -15.50
C ASN A 247 16.28 7.46 -16.94
N GLU A 248 15.49 6.71 -17.67
CA GLU A 248 15.03 7.10 -19.01
C GLU A 248 13.89 8.14 -18.91
N ALA A 249 13.68 8.88 -19.98
CA ALA A 249 12.54 9.80 -20.03
C ALA A 249 11.23 9.01 -20.04
N ILE A 250 10.34 9.30 -19.07
CA ILE A 250 9.07 8.62 -18.92
C ILE A 250 7.95 9.63 -19.09
N GLU A 251 6.95 9.28 -19.88
CA GLU A 251 5.69 10.00 -19.87
C GLU A 251 4.88 9.58 -18.64
N GLU A 252 4.91 10.42 -17.62
CA GLU A 252 4.19 10.15 -16.39
C GLU A 252 2.67 10.27 -16.58
N PRO A 253 1.87 9.27 -16.16
CA PRO A 253 0.41 9.36 -16.24
C PRO A 253 -0.12 10.41 -15.25
N ALA A 254 -1.32 10.94 -15.55
CA ALA A 254 -2.04 11.77 -14.59
C ALA A 254 -2.20 11.03 -13.25
N CYS A 255 -1.86 11.69 -12.14
CA CYS A 255 -1.94 11.05 -10.83
C CYS A 255 -3.35 11.14 -10.27
N VAL A 256 -4.01 10.00 -10.13
CA VAL A 256 -5.40 9.90 -9.63
C VAL A 256 -5.50 9.57 -8.14
N LEU A 257 -4.37 9.46 -7.44
CA LEU A 257 -4.35 8.97 -6.06
C LEU A 257 -5.15 9.84 -5.09
N GLY A 258 -5.21 11.16 -5.30
CA GLY A 258 -6.03 12.06 -4.48
C GLY A 258 -7.51 11.73 -4.51
N TYR A 259 -7.98 11.06 -5.57
CA TYR A 259 -9.36 10.57 -5.70
C TYR A 259 -9.54 9.15 -5.19
N LEU A 260 -8.49 8.33 -5.17
CA LEU A 260 -8.59 6.91 -4.86
C LEU A 260 -8.22 6.56 -3.41
N GLN A 261 -7.38 7.37 -2.78
CA GLN A 261 -6.91 7.07 -1.43
C GLN A 261 -6.67 8.34 -0.61
N VAL A 262 -6.75 8.17 0.71
CA VAL A 262 -6.44 9.21 1.70
C VAL A 262 -5.46 8.63 2.71
N PHE A 263 -4.51 9.45 3.19
CA PHE A 263 -3.61 9.10 4.27
C PHE A 263 -3.92 9.91 5.52
N VAL A 264 -3.89 9.25 6.66
CA VAL A 264 -3.94 9.91 7.97
C VAL A 264 -2.70 9.50 8.75
N LEU A 265 -1.92 10.49 9.18
CA LEU A 265 -0.67 10.30 9.90
C LEU A 265 -0.90 10.19 11.41
N SER A 266 0.10 9.74 12.15
CA SER A 266 0.03 9.54 13.61
C SER A 266 -0.21 10.83 14.40
N ASN A 267 0.19 11.99 13.84
CA ASN A 267 -0.08 13.32 14.38
C ASN A 267 -1.44 13.90 13.97
N GLY A 268 -2.27 13.11 13.28
CA GLY A 268 -3.59 13.52 12.81
C GLY A 268 -3.62 14.23 11.46
N ASP A 269 -2.49 14.54 10.85
CA ASP A 269 -2.44 15.17 9.54
C ASP A 269 -3.06 14.30 8.45
N VAL A 270 -3.83 14.93 7.55
CA VAL A 270 -4.48 14.29 6.41
C VAL A 270 -3.79 14.70 5.13
N LEU A 271 -3.43 13.70 4.30
CA LEU A 271 -2.79 13.90 3.01
C LEU A 271 -3.70 13.36 1.88
N THR A 272 -3.68 14.04 0.74
CA THR A 272 -4.45 13.68 -0.47
C THR A 272 -3.84 12.50 -1.22
N GLY A 273 -3.76 11.32 -0.59
CA GLY A 273 -3.28 10.11 -1.24
C GLY A 273 -1.78 10.09 -1.59
N CYS A 274 -1.00 11.07 -1.16
CA CYS A 274 0.42 11.19 -1.48
C CYS A 274 1.21 11.78 -0.31
N TYR A 275 2.26 11.10 0.13
CA TYR A 275 3.10 11.52 1.26
C TYR A 275 3.99 12.77 1.00
N PRO A 276 4.52 13.01 -0.21
CA PRO A 276 5.31 14.20 -0.50
C PRO A 276 4.56 15.52 -0.39
N LEU A 277 3.23 15.48 -0.35
CA LEU A 277 2.41 16.69 -0.31
C LEU A 277 2.23 17.22 1.10
N LYS A 278 1.90 18.51 1.19
CA LYS A 278 1.56 19.15 2.47
C LYS A 278 0.22 18.62 2.98
N PRO A 279 0.04 18.54 4.31
CA PRO A 279 -1.27 18.22 4.88
C PRO A 279 -2.34 19.22 4.43
N VAL A 280 -3.54 18.69 4.17
CA VAL A 280 -4.73 19.47 3.76
C VAL A 280 -5.73 19.64 4.89
N GLY A 281 -5.47 19.08 6.04
CA GLY A 281 -6.25 19.18 7.26
C GLY A 281 -5.68 18.30 8.34
N ASN A 282 -6.30 18.33 9.53
CA ASN A 282 -5.87 17.52 10.66
C ASN A 282 -7.11 16.99 11.39
N ILE A 283 -7.15 15.67 11.62
CA ILE A 283 -8.31 15.01 12.25
C ILE A 283 -8.39 15.23 13.77
N LEU A 284 -7.40 15.83 14.40
CA LEU A 284 -7.51 16.22 15.80
C LEU A 284 -8.41 17.48 15.98
N THR A 285 -8.56 18.28 14.91
CA THR A 285 -9.35 19.51 14.90
C THR A 285 -10.60 19.44 14.03
N ASN A 286 -10.64 18.54 13.05
CA ASN A 286 -11.73 18.37 12.10
C ASN A 286 -12.18 16.90 12.03
N SER A 287 -13.38 16.63 11.57
CA SER A 287 -13.77 15.30 11.14
C SER A 287 -13.13 14.94 9.78
N LEU A 288 -12.98 13.66 9.50
CA LEU A 288 -12.49 13.22 8.20
C LEU A 288 -13.40 13.70 7.04
N ALA A 289 -14.72 13.73 7.27
CA ALA A 289 -15.69 14.20 6.28
C ALA A 289 -15.49 15.68 5.92
N GLU A 290 -15.23 16.55 6.93
CA GLU A 290 -14.92 17.98 6.69
C GLU A 290 -13.63 18.14 5.90
N VAL A 291 -12.58 17.38 6.22
CA VAL A 291 -11.31 17.44 5.49
C VAL A 291 -11.48 16.99 4.04
N LEU A 292 -12.17 15.88 3.79
CA LEU A 292 -12.41 15.37 2.44
C LEU A 292 -13.28 16.31 1.58
N ALA A 293 -14.11 17.13 2.21
CA ALA A 293 -14.97 18.13 1.55
C ALA A 293 -14.29 19.51 1.41
N SER A 294 -13.11 19.70 1.99
CA SER A 294 -12.44 21.01 1.98
C SER A 294 -11.90 21.37 0.60
N ASP A 295 -11.91 22.66 0.29
CA ASP A 295 -11.31 23.20 -0.94
C ASP A 295 -9.82 22.83 -1.05
N ALA A 296 -9.09 22.80 0.07
CA ALA A 296 -7.68 22.41 0.11
C ALA A 296 -7.47 20.98 -0.38
N TYR A 297 -8.34 20.03 0.03
CA TYR A 297 -8.25 18.65 -0.44
C TYR A 297 -8.55 18.56 -1.94
N VAL A 298 -9.63 19.18 -2.39
CA VAL A 298 -10.08 19.14 -3.80
C VAL A 298 -9.02 19.76 -4.71
N GLN A 299 -8.54 20.97 -4.41
CA GLN A 299 -7.53 21.66 -5.21
C GLN A 299 -6.22 20.86 -5.29
N GLN A 300 -5.79 20.23 -4.19
CA GLN A 300 -4.59 19.42 -4.19
C GLN A 300 -4.77 18.14 -5.01
N ALA A 301 -5.94 17.48 -4.94
CA ALA A 301 -6.25 16.30 -5.75
C ALA A 301 -6.27 16.64 -7.26
N GLU A 302 -6.84 17.79 -7.65
CA GLU A 302 -6.81 18.28 -9.01
C GLU A 302 -5.40 18.62 -9.48
N ALA A 303 -4.59 19.27 -8.63
CA ALA A 303 -3.19 19.57 -8.93
C ALA A 303 -2.38 18.29 -9.17
N MET A 304 -2.68 17.19 -8.46
CA MET A 304 -2.06 15.89 -8.71
C MET A 304 -2.41 15.35 -10.10
N VAL A 305 -3.65 15.49 -10.54
CA VAL A 305 -4.05 15.09 -11.91
C VAL A 305 -3.28 15.90 -12.97
N ARG A 306 -3.03 17.19 -12.70
CA ARG A 306 -2.20 18.08 -13.57
C ARG A 306 -0.70 17.85 -13.43
N ARG A 307 -0.26 16.96 -12.55
CA ARG A 307 1.17 16.72 -12.25
C ARG A 307 1.90 17.95 -11.70
N GLU A 308 1.19 18.82 -11.00
CA GLU A 308 1.73 19.97 -10.29
C GLU A 308 2.25 19.57 -8.90
N CYS A 309 2.92 18.43 -8.80
CA CYS A 309 3.49 17.88 -7.57
C CYS A 309 4.94 17.44 -7.81
N PRO A 310 5.73 17.20 -6.74
CA PRO A 310 7.15 16.83 -6.88
C PRO A 310 7.42 15.53 -7.65
N GLY A 311 6.36 14.75 -7.97
CA GLY A 311 6.49 13.44 -8.60
C GLY A 311 6.89 12.34 -7.60
N CYS A 312 6.39 11.14 -7.80
CA CYS A 312 6.78 9.95 -7.04
C CYS A 312 6.31 8.69 -7.77
N THR A 313 6.68 7.52 -7.24
CA THR A 313 6.24 6.22 -7.77
C THR A 313 5.17 5.56 -6.91
N CYS A 314 4.75 6.18 -5.81
CA CYS A 314 3.70 5.63 -4.94
C CYS A 314 2.37 5.51 -5.69
N GLY A 315 1.84 4.28 -5.77
CA GLY A 315 0.54 4.01 -6.41
C GLY A 315 0.50 4.34 -7.91
N ILE A 316 1.65 4.40 -8.55
CA ILE A 316 1.75 4.62 -10.00
C ILE A 316 0.96 3.59 -10.80
N GLU A 317 0.84 2.37 -10.28
CA GLU A 317 0.05 1.29 -10.86
C GLU A 317 -1.40 1.70 -11.13
N SER A 318 -2.05 2.38 -10.17
CA SER A 318 -3.42 2.88 -10.37
C SER A 318 -3.50 3.94 -11.47
N SER A 319 -2.50 4.82 -11.54
CA SER A 319 -2.44 5.87 -12.56
C SER A 319 -2.12 5.30 -13.94
N LEU A 320 -1.23 4.30 -14.02
CA LEU A 320 -0.95 3.55 -15.25
C LEU A 320 -2.18 2.76 -15.73
N ALA A 321 -2.86 2.07 -14.81
CA ALA A 321 -4.10 1.37 -15.13
C ALA A 321 -5.15 2.33 -15.69
N MET A 322 -5.29 3.54 -15.13
CA MET A 322 -6.17 4.57 -15.67
C MET A 322 -5.73 5.07 -17.06
N LYS A 323 -4.41 5.25 -17.30
CA LYS A 323 -3.89 5.65 -18.60
C LYS A 323 -4.16 4.60 -19.69
N HIS A 324 -4.06 3.32 -19.35
CA HIS A 324 -4.20 2.20 -20.30
C HIS A 324 -5.58 1.53 -20.26
N ALA A 325 -6.57 2.21 -19.76
CA ALA A 325 -7.83 1.67 -19.24
C ALA A 325 -8.84 1.09 -20.22
N ALA A 326 -8.62 1.06 -21.52
CA ALA A 326 -9.63 0.49 -22.42
C ALA A 326 -9.86 -1.03 -22.20
N SER A 327 -8.84 -1.75 -21.70
CA SER A 327 -8.95 -3.19 -21.39
C SER A 327 -8.52 -3.57 -19.98
N SER A 328 -7.71 -2.74 -19.33
CA SER A 328 -7.05 -3.07 -18.06
C SER A 328 -7.70 -2.44 -16.84
N ALA A 329 -8.42 -1.32 -17.00
CA ALA A 329 -9.02 -0.59 -15.87
C ALA A 329 -10.06 -1.41 -15.13
N MET A 330 -10.84 -2.21 -15.83
CA MET A 330 -11.80 -3.12 -15.17
C MET A 330 -11.08 -4.18 -14.35
N PHE A 331 -9.91 -4.63 -14.77
CA PHE A 331 -9.13 -5.62 -14.04
C PHE A 331 -8.44 -5.03 -12.79
N GLU A 332 -7.75 -3.89 -12.91
CA GLU A 332 -7.08 -3.25 -11.77
C GLU A 332 -8.08 -2.64 -10.76
N LEU A 333 -9.15 -2.05 -11.24
CA LEU A 333 -10.22 -1.54 -10.39
C LEU A 333 -10.98 -2.69 -9.70
N SER A 334 -11.10 -3.86 -10.34
CA SER A 334 -11.62 -5.05 -9.70
C SER A 334 -10.73 -5.53 -8.55
N ARG A 335 -9.40 -5.35 -8.64
CA ARG A 335 -8.47 -5.66 -7.53
C ARG A 335 -8.64 -4.71 -6.34
N LEU A 336 -9.02 -3.45 -6.58
CA LEU A 336 -9.35 -2.51 -5.50
C LEU A 336 -10.73 -2.79 -4.89
N THR A 337 -11.64 -3.39 -5.63
CA THR A 337 -13.06 -3.56 -5.27
C THR A 337 -13.46 -4.99 -4.92
N HIS A 338 -12.74 -6.02 -5.37
CA HIS A 338 -13.12 -7.42 -5.18
C HIS A 338 -12.31 -8.12 -4.09
N ARG A 339 -13.03 -8.93 -3.31
CA ARG A 339 -12.44 -10.01 -2.51
C ARG A 339 -11.86 -11.02 -3.51
N PRO A 340 -10.62 -11.52 -3.37
CA PRO A 340 -10.16 -12.63 -4.18
C PRO A 340 -11.16 -13.80 -3.99
N PRO A 341 -11.46 -14.57 -5.03
CA PRO A 341 -12.31 -15.75 -4.88
C PRO A 341 -11.69 -16.62 -3.78
N SER A 342 -12.49 -16.94 -2.77
CA SER A 342 -12.14 -17.97 -1.80
C SER A 342 -11.71 -19.20 -2.58
N GLY A 343 -10.64 -19.89 -2.17
CA GLY A 343 -9.90 -20.92 -2.91
C GLY A 343 -10.67 -22.12 -3.50
N GLU A 344 -11.99 -22.06 -3.57
CA GLU A 344 -12.82 -23.09 -4.24
C GLU A 344 -12.82 -23.03 -5.77
N LYS A 345 -12.49 -21.87 -6.38
CA LYS A 345 -12.45 -21.78 -7.85
C LYS A 345 -11.17 -22.30 -8.50
N ALA A 346 -10.05 -22.25 -7.81
CA ALA A 346 -8.80 -22.85 -8.33
C ALA A 346 -8.88 -24.38 -8.42
N ALA A 347 -9.73 -25.01 -7.58
CA ALA A 347 -9.96 -26.46 -7.63
C ALA A 347 -10.91 -26.87 -8.78
N LEU A 348 -11.81 -26.01 -9.22
CA LEU A 348 -12.77 -26.28 -10.28
C LEU A 348 -12.18 -26.08 -11.69
N GLU A 349 -11.25 -25.16 -11.88
CA GLU A 349 -10.56 -24.96 -13.16
C GLU A 349 -9.48 -26.02 -13.42
N ALA A 350 -8.86 -26.59 -12.39
CA ALA A 350 -7.94 -27.72 -12.50
C ALA A 350 -8.67 -29.05 -12.85
N ALA A 351 -9.95 -29.15 -12.50
CA ALA A 351 -10.77 -30.34 -12.79
C ALA A 351 -11.45 -30.31 -14.18
N ALA A 352 -11.44 -29.17 -14.87
CA ALA A 352 -12.03 -29.01 -16.20
C ALA A 352 -11.03 -29.26 -17.35
N HIS A 353 -9.76 -29.52 -17.04
CA HIS A 353 -8.68 -29.75 -18.00
C HIS A 353 -7.96 -31.10 -17.75
N SER A 354 -8.59 -32.03 -17.02
CA SER A 354 -8.16 -33.44 -16.90
C SER A 354 -9.03 -34.39 -17.74
#